data_be89dd52c829dabbcd6c980aafc192e4
#
_entry.id   be89dd52c829dabbcd6c980aafc192e4
#
_cell.length_a   1.000
_cell.length_b   1.000
_cell.length_c   1.000
_cell.angle_alpha   90.00
_cell.angle_beta   90.00
_cell.angle_gamma   90.00
#
_symmetry.space_group_name_H-M   'P 1'
#
loop_
_entity.id
_entity.type
_entity.pdbx_description
1 polymer ?
#
loop_
_entity_poly.entity_id
_entity_poly.type
_entity_poly.pdbx_seq_one_letter_code
_entity_poly.pdbx_strand_id
1 'polypeptide(L)'
;LGDGKYQVVIGSLNKDASYSLKIVYEGDIYTSEPQYPLETETKNDVTYEQPEKYGDISIRFSMRSEDGGCYFWSYEEDWEVRAVYNPKFRYDPTTDEVVDFDATPYARGWCHDKSAKIIVGNIGTNKDTQLKDKWLYSIKADNNRVFHHYSTLVKQRKISRGEYEYYQEKIKINEEMGGLFIPQPSELPTNIICNNSGKNVVGYVGVSMNVAKYRIFISADDIYYRFPDGYCQEFRGWADSYMDLYVMGYAIAYPLMVGYAWVSGGCTDVRYLGASLEKPSFWPDEMN
;
A
#
# COMPACT_ATOMS: atom_id res chain seq x y z
N LEU A 1 17.56 11.77 -3.19
CA LEU A 1 16.14 11.54 -3.51
C LEU A 1 15.55 12.90 -3.88
N GLY A 2 14.79 13.04 -4.95
CA GLY A 2 14.16 14.32 -5.34
C GLY A 2 13.04 14.74 -4.38
N ASP A 3 12.42 15.90 -4.66
CA ASP A 3 11.20 16.41 -4.00
C ASP A 3 11.31 16.62 -2.47
N GLY A 4 12.45 17.11 -1.99
CA GLY A 4 12.67 17.36 -0.56
C GLY A 4 12.80 16.11 0.30
N LYS A 5 12.98 14.92 -0.30
CA LYS A 5 13.22 13.66 0.40
C LYS A 5 14.73 13.44 0.57
N TYR A 6 15.12 13.20 1.81
CA TYR A 6 16.51 12.93 2.19
C TYR A 6 16.63 11.53 2.77
N GLN A 7 17.69 10.84 2.41
CA GLN A 7 18.04 9.54 2.98
C GLN A 7 19.49 9.57 3.44
N VAL A 8 19.70 9.21 4.69
CA VAL A 8 21.03 9.06 5.29
C VAL A 8 21.20 7.60 5.70
N VAL A 9 22.28 6.99 5.26
CA VAL A 9 22.65 5.65 5.71
C VAL A 9 23.36 5.80 7.05
N ILE A 10 22.71 5.29 8.09
CA ILE A 10 23.28 5.23 9.45
C ILE A 10 23.72 3.79 9.75
N GLY A 11 24.80 3.62 10.48
CA GLY A 11 25.21 2.30 10.99
C GLY A 11 24.28 1.78 12.08
N SER A 12 24.72 0.74 12.78
CA SER A 12 23.98 0.20 13.93
C SER A 12 23.86 1.25 15.03
N LEU A 13 22.63 1.42 15.53
CA LEU A 13 22.37 2.33 16.66
C LEU A 13 22.78 1.65 17.98
N ASN A 14 23.30 2.43 18.92
CA ASN A 14 23.52 1.99 20.28
C ASN A 14 22.28 2.35 21.13
N LYS A 15 21.66 1.37 21.76
CA LYS A 15 20.46 1.56 22.60
C LYS A 15 20.66 2.52 23.79
N ASP A 16 21.89 2.63 24.27
CA ASP A 16 22.26 3.43 25.44
C ASP A 16 22.71 4.86 25.05
N ALA A 17 22.71 5.19 23.74
CA ALA A 17 23.04 6.51 23.25
C ALA A 17 21.77 7.23 22.74
N SER A 18 21.72 8.54 22.94
CA SER A 18 20.67 9.37 22.37
C SER A 18 21.08 9.93 21.01
N TYR A 19 20.09 10.11 20.13
CA TYR A 19 20.27 10.61 18.78
C TYR A 19 19.37 11.81 18.54
N SER A 20 19.90 12.84 17.85
CA SER A 20 19.14 13.98 17.40
C SER A 20 19.37 14.22 15.92
N LEU A 21 18.35 14.73 15.24
CA LEU A 21 18.45 15.16 13.83
C LEU A 21 18.79 16.66 13.80
N LYS A 22 19.79 17.02 12.98
CA LYS A 22 20.09 18.42 12.64
C LYS A 22 19.91 18.62 11.15
N ILE A 23 19.09 19.60 10.77
CA ILE A 23 18.83 20.00 9.39
C ILE A 23 19.31 21.45 9.23
N VAL A 24 19.99 21.74 8.14
CA VAL A 24 20.32 23.11 7.73
C VAL A 24 19.63 23.38 6.40
N TYR A 25 18.76 24.35 6.36
CA TYR A 25 18.00 24.69 5.17
C TYR A 25 17.83 26.22 5.07
N GLU A 26 18.24 26.81 3.95
CA GLU A 26 18.17 28.25 3.67
C GLU A 26 18.77 29.15 4.78
N GLY A 27 19.82 28.67 5.44
CA GLY A 27 20.47 29.37 6.55
C GLY A 27 19.84 29.15 7.92
N ASP A 28 18.70 28.50 7.99
CA ASP A 28 18.08 28.11 9.25
C ASP A 28 18.59 26.76 9.74
N ILE A 29 18.66 26.61 11.05
CA ILE A 29 19.12 25.40 11.72
C ILE A 29 17.96 24.80 12.52
N TYR A 30 17.57 23.59 12.18
CA TYR A 30 16.52 22.84 12.86
C TYR A 30 17.16 21.67 13.59
N THR A 31 16.77 21.49 14.86
CA THR A 31 17.29 20.43 15.71
C THR A 31 16.16 19.69 16.42
N SER A 32 16.16 18.38 16.37
CA SER A 32 15.23 17.60 17.17
C SER A 32 15.73 17.42 18.61
N GLU A 33 14.81 17.22 19.52
CA GLU A 33 15.14 16.70 20.84
C GLU A 33 15.85 15.35 20.73
N PRO A 34 16.83 15.08 21.64
CA PRO A 34 17.49 13.77 21.67
C PRO A 34 16.49 12.65 22.00
N GLN A 35 16.56 11.55 21.23
CA GLN A 35 15.72 10.37 21.42
C GLN A 35 16.61 9.14 21.61
N TYR A 36 16.21 8.23 22.50
CA TYR A 36 16.81 6.92 22.61
C TYR A 36 16.15 5.94 21.65
N PRO A 37 16.92 5.06 20.98
CA PRO A 37 16.36 4.08 20.08
C PRO A 37 15.46 3.08 20.81
N LEU A 38 14.27 2.86 20.25
CA LEU A 38 13.32 1.89 20.78
C LEU A 38 13.43 0.56 20.01
N GLU A 39 13.52 -0.53 20.76
CA GLU A 39 13.55 -1.88 20.18
C GLU A 39 12.12 -2.41 19.99
N THR A 40 11.86 -2.96 18.80
CA THR A 40 10.55 -3.54 18.43
C THR A 40 10.60 -5.04 18.64
N GLU A 41 9.64 -5.58 19.36
CA GLU A 41 9.46 -7.00 19.55
C GLU A 41 9.13 -7.69 18.22
N THR A 42 9.62 -8.92 18.05
CA THR A 42 9.50 -9.67 16.79
C THR A 42 8.61 -10.91 16.87
N LYS A 43 8.03 -11.21 18.04
CA LYS A 43 7.11 -12.34 18.24
C LYS A 43 5.67 -11.90 18.04
N ASN A 44 5.25 -11.78 16.81
CA ASN A 44 3.96 -11.23 16.42
C ASN A 44 3.36 -12.08 15.30
N ASP A 45 2.07 -11.91 15.05
CA ASP A 45 1.33 -12.65 14.04
C ASP A 45 0.46 -11.71 13.22
N VAL A 46 0.38 -11.98 11.92
CA VAL A 46 -0.53 -11.32 10.99
C VAL A 46 -1.46 -12.37 10.43
N THR A 47 -2.74 -12.14 10.57
CA THR A 47 -3.80 -13.04 10.10
C THR A 47 -4.79 -12.29 9.22
N TYR A 48 -5.63 -13.05 8.53
CA TYR A 48 -6.78 -12.49 7.83
C TYR A 48 -8.03 -13.28 8.18
N GLU A 49 -9.17 -12.62 8.03
CA GLU A 49 -10.48 -13.24 8.18
C GLU A 49 -11.48 -12.64 7.20
N GLN A 50 -12.42 -13.45 6.77
CA GLN A 50 -13.58 -13.04 5.98
C GLN A 50 -14.85 -13.59 6.68
N PRO A 51 -15.44 -12.83 7.62
CA PRO A 51 -16.56 -13.35 8.44
C PRO A 51 -17.80 -13.66 7.62
N GLU A 52 -18.03 -12.92 6.53
CA GLU A 52 -19.19 -13.05 5.66
C GLU A 52 -18.77 -13.45 4.25
N LYS A 53 -19.54 -14.34 3.65
CA LYS A 53 -19.34 -14.72 2.24
C LYS A 53 -19.46 -13.49 1.35
N TYR A 54 -18.44 -13.20 0.55
CA TYR A 54 -18.29 -12.00 -0.27
C TYR A 54 -18.22 -10.68 0.51
N GLY A 55 -18.04 -10.74 1.83
CA GLY A 55 -17.75 -9.58 2.67
C GLY A 55 -16.28 -9.17 2.58
N ASP A 56 -15.95 -8.09 3.26
CA ASP A 56 -14.59 -7.56 3.29
C ASP A 56 -13.61 -8.56 3.95
N ILE A 57 -12.41 -8.68 3.39
CA ILE A 57 -11.30 -9.44 3.96
C ILE A 57 -10.54 -8.51 4.89
N SER A 58 -10.56 -8.80 6.18
CA SER A 58 -9.91 -8.01 7.22
C SER A 58 -8.52 -8.53 7.54
N ILE A 59 -7.51 -7.67 7.49
CA ILE A 59 -6.14 -7.97 7.92
C ILE A 59 -6.01 -7.57 9.39
N ARG A 60 -5.55 -8.52 10.20
CA ARG A 60 -5.45 -8.40 11.66
C ARG A 60 -4.03 -8.64 12.13
N PHE A 61 -3.72 -8.07 13.27
CA PHE A 61 -2.40 -8.15 13.89
C PHE A 61 -2.52 -8.52 15.36
N SER A 62 -1.73 -9.49 15.80
CA SER A 62 -1.62 -9.90 17.18
C SER A 62 -0.18 -9.84 17.65
N MET A 63 0.06 -9.40 18.88
CA MET A 63 1.39 -9.32 19.47
C MET A 63 1.36 -9.50 20.96
N ARG A 64 2.52 -9.86 21.50
CA ARG A 64 2.83 -9.83 22.93
C ARG A 64 4.02 -8.93 23.16
N SER A 65 3.91 -8.02 24.10
CA SER A 65 4.99 -7.14 24.53
C SER A 65 5.27 -7.35 26.01
N GLU A 66 6.55 -7.41 26.36
CA GLU A 66 6.98 -7.61 27.76
C GLU A 66 6.79 -6.35 28.61
N ASP A 67 6.92 -5.17 28.00
CA ASP A 67 6.89 -3.87 28.68
C ASP A 67 5.85 -2.89 28.13
N GLY A 68 5.01 -3.36 27.21
CA GLY A 68 3.99 -2.54 26.57
C GLY A 68 4.57 -1.45 25.65
N GLY A 69 3.84 -0.35 25.48
CA GLY A 69 4.27 0.81 24.74
C GLY A 69 3.39 1.22 23.57
N CYS A 70 3.91 2.14 22.77
CA CYS A 70 3.25 2.66 21.59
C CYS A 70 3.89 2.09 20.33
N TYR A 71 3.05 1.83 19.33
CA TYR A 71 3.47 1.18 18.09
C TYR A 71 2.87 1.89 16.88
N PHE A 72 3.64 1.87 15.82
CA PHE A 72 3.23 2.31 14.48
C PHE A 72 3.26 1.11 13.54
N TRP A 73 2.19 0.95 12.74
CA TRP A 73 2.12 -0.03 11.66
C TRP A 73 1.97 0.67 10.31
N SER A 74 2.62 0.11 9.32
CA SER A 74 2.42 0.41 7.91
C SER A 74 2.38 -0.91 7.14
N TYR A 75 1.87 -0.89 5.93
CA TYR A 75 1.87 -2.08 5.10
C TYR A 75 2.13 -1.75 3.63
N GLU A 76 2.65 -2.74 2.94
CA GLU A 76 2.81 -2.78 1.49
C GLU A 76 2.01 -3.96 0.97
N GLU A 77 1.36 -3.77 -0.17
CA GLU A 77 0.49 -4.76 -0.80
C GLU A 77 1.09 -5.14 -2.15
N ASP A 78 1.07 -6.41 -2.45
CA ASP A 78 1.47 -6.95 -3.73
C ASP A 78 0.39 -7.94 -4.18
N TRP A 79 -0.02 -7.90 -5.44
CA TRP A 79 -1.03 -8.83 -5.93
C TRP A 79 -0.79 -9.22 -7.37
N GLU A 80 -1.19 -10.44 -7.66
CA GLU A 80 -1.14 -11.01 -9.01
C GLU A 80 -2.37 -10.58 -9.80
N VAL A 81 -2.17 -10.20 -11.04
CA VAL A 81 -3.24 -9.95 -12.00
C VAL A 81 -3.04 -10.85 -13.22
N ARG A 82 -4.16 -11.29 -13.79
CA ARG A 82 -4.18 -12.12 -15.01
C ARG A 82 -5.16 -11.55 -16.00
N ALA A 83 -4.77 -11.58 -17.27
CA ALA A 83 -5.67 -11.26 -18.37
C ALA A 83 -6.72 -12.37 -18.53
N VAL A 84 -7.96 -11.97 -18.77
CA VAL A 84 -9.08 -12.91 -19.03
C VAL A 84 -8.99 -13.48 -20.45
N TYR A 85 -8.53 -12.66 -21.39
CA TYR A 85 -8.41 -13.02 -22.81
C TYR A 85 -6.94 -13.07 -23.23
N ASN A 86 -6.64 -13.93 -24.19
CA ASN A 86 -5.30 -14.05 -24.80
C ASN A 86 -5.42 -13.79 -26.32
N PRO A 87 -5.59 -12.52 -26.74
CA PRO A 87 -5.80 -12.18 -28.13
C PRO A 87 -4.60 -12.52 -29.01
N LYS A 88 -4.89 -12.84 -30.28
CA LYS A 88 -3.90 -13.02 -31.34
C LYS A 88 -3.82 -11.83 -32.29
N PHE A 89 -4.58 -10.77 -31.98
CA PHE A 89 -4.64 -9.55 -32.77
C PHE A 89 -4.63 -8.34 -31.85
N ARG A 90 -4.11 -7.24 -32.35
CA ARG A 90 -4.24 -5.91 -31.73
C ARG A 90 -4.54 -4.86 -32.79
N TYR A 91 -5.18 -3.79 -32.39
CA TYR A 91 -5.31 -2.60 -33.22
C TYR A 91 -4.02 -1.76 -33.13
N ASP A 92 -3.48 -1.35 -34.29
CA ASP A 92 -2.36 -0.43 -34.40
C ASP A 92 -2.88 0.96 -34.80
N PRO A 93 -2.86 1.95 -33.88
CA PRO A 93 -3.39 3.28 -34.17
C PRO A 93 -2.53 4.06 -35.16
N THR A 94 -1.31 3.60 -35.48
CA THR A 94 -0.41 4.27 -36.43
C THR A 94 -0.77 3.96 -37.86
N THR A 95 -1.19 2.72 -38.11
CA THR A 95 -1.56 2.25 -39.44
C THR A 95 -3.09 2.19 -39.67
N ASP A 96 -3.87 2.38 -38.57
CA ASP A 96 -5.33 2.18 -38.56
C ASP A 96 -5.78 0.78 -39.00
N GLU A 97 -4.93 -0.22 -38.63
CA GLU A 97 -5.15 -1.61 -39.02
C GLU A 97 -5.15 -2.55 -37.80
N VAL A 98 -5.78 -3.70 -37.96
CA VAL A 98 -5.65 -4.81 -37.00
C VAL A 98 -4.50 -5.70 -37.46
N VAL A 99 -3.52 -5.88 -36.59
CA VAL A 99 -2.30 -6.63 -36.87
C VAL A 99 -2.19 -7.86 -35.96
N ASP A 100 -1.39 -8.84 -36.40
CA ASP A 100 -1.08 -10.03 -35.60
C ASP A 100 -0.39 -9.63 -34.29
N PHE A 101 -0.77 -10.28 -33.22
CA PHE A 101 -0.24 -10.03 -31.88
C PHE A 101 -0.28 -11.31 -31.04
N ASP A 102 0.72 -11.53 -30.22
CA ASP A 102 0.70 -12.57 -29.19
C ASP A 102 0.64 -11.93 -27.79
N ALA A 103 -0.49 -12.04 -27.14
CA ALA A 103 -0.71 -11.50 -25.80
C ALA A 103 -0.14 -12.40 -24.68
N THR A 104 0.29 -13.62 -24.98
CA THR A 104 0.75 -14.61 -23.99
C THR A 104 1.80 -14.04 -23.02
N PRO A 105 2.82 -13.27 -23.44
CA PRO A 105 3.80 -12.69 -22.53
C PRO A 105 3.23 -11.65 -21.56
N TYR A 106 2.03 -11.13 -21.85
CA TYR A 106 1.38 -10.04 -21.10
C TYR A 106 0.15 -10.51 -20.32
N ALA A 107 -0.05 -11.83 -20.27
CA ALA A 107 -1.25 -12.41 -19.66
C ALA A 107 -1.18 -12.46 -18.13
N ARG A 108 -0.01 -12.29 -17.52
CA ARG A 108 0.23 -12.36 -16.08
C ARG A 108 1.21 -11.28 -15.64
N GLY A 109 0.93 -10.67 -14.49
CA GLY A 109 1.81 -9.66 -13.91
C GLY A 109 1.52 -9.43 -12.44
N TRP A 110 2.29 -8.53 -11.83
CA TRP A 110 2.22 -8.20 -10.41
C TRP A 110 2.11 -6.69 -10.23
N CYS A 111 1.18 -6.29 -9.40
CA CYS A 111 1.02 -4.91 -8.97
C CYS A 111 1.55 -4.73 -7.56
N HIS A 112 1.94 -3.51 -7.22
CA HIS A 112 2.44 -3.14 -5.90
C HIS A 112 1.84 -1.81 -5.46
N ASP A 113 1.53 -1.70 -4.16
CA ASP A 113 1.06 -0.45 -3.55
C ASP A 113 1.61 -0.32 -2.12
N LYS A 114 1.69 0.92 -1.64
CA LYS A 114 2.10 1.25 -0.27
C LYS A 114 1.02 2.04 0.41
N SER A 115 0.61 1.57 1.59
CA SER A 115 -0.36 2.30 2.37
C SER A 115 0.19 3.66 2.83
N ALA A 116 -0.59 4.71 2.57
CA ALA A 116 -0.42 6.02 3.18
C ALA A 116 -1.17 6.14 4.53
N LYS A 117 -1.93 5.11 4.95
CA LYS A 117 -2.72 5.12 6.17
C LYS A 117 -1.82 5.11 7.40
N ILE A 118 -2.09 6.02 8.33
CA ILE A 118 -1.43 6.06 9.63
C ILE A 118 -2.16 5.10 10.56
N ILE A 119 -1.46 4.08 11.06
CA ILE A 119 -2.01 3.13 12.02
C ILE A 119 -1.12 3.13 13.25
N VAL A 120 -1.67 3.56 14.38
CA VAL A 120 -0.97 3.59 15.66
C VAL A 120 -1.79 2.92 16.75
N GLY A 121 -1.13 2.51 17.80
CA GLY A 121 -1.78 1.92 18.97
C GLY A 121 -0.90 2.03 20.20
N ASN A 122 -1.54 2.17 21.35
CA ASN A 122 -0.94 2.08 22.65
C ASN A 122 -1.49 0.84 23.35
N ILE A 123 -0.63 -0.09 23.71
CA ILE A 123 -1.00 -1.36 24.36
C ILE A 123 -0.81 -1.34 25.86
N GLY A 124 -0.66 -0.13 26.44
CA GLY A 124 -0.43 0.05 27.87
C GLY A 124 1.04 -0.07 28.26
N THR A 125 1.30 -0.03 29.56
CA THR A 125 2.64 -0.09 30.16
C THR A 125 2.81 -1.28 31.11
N ASN A 126 1.83 -2.17 31.15
CA ASN A 126 1.86 -3.34 32.01
C ASN A 126 2.78 -4.42 31.41
N LYS A 127 3.43 -5.18 32.26
CA LYS A 127 4.20 -6.35 31.83
C LYS A 127 3.28 -7.39 31.19
N ASP A 128 3.80 -8.09 30.17
CA ASP A 128 3.10 -9.17 29.48
C ASP A 128 1.77 -8.75 28.81
N THR A 129 1.72 -7.53 28.33
CA THR A 129 0.53 -7.05 27.62
C THR A 129 0.37 -7.75 26.26
N GLN A 130 -0.85 -8.17 25.97
CA GLN A 130 -1.21 -8.77 24.68
C GLN A 130 -2.14 -7.85 23.91
N LEU A 131 -1.83 -7.66 22.64
CA LEU A 131 -2.75 -7.12 21.64
C LEU A 131 -3.26 -8.28 20.80
N LYS A 132 -4.57 -8.53 20.83
CA LYS A 132 -5.18 -9.61 20.05
C LYS A 132 -6.05 -9.04 18.95
N ASP A 133 -5.91 -9.59 17.76
CA ASP A 133 -6.80 -9.37 16.61
C ASP A 133 -7.07 -7.90 16.29
N LYS A 134 -6.03 -7.04 16.46
CA LYS A 134 -6.13 -5.64 16.08
C LYS A 134 -6.40 -5.55 14.58
N TRP A 135 -7.55 -4.98 14.23
CA TRP A 135 -7.83 -4.64 12.85
C TRP A 135 -6.84 -3.59 12.32
N LEU A 136 -6.24 -3.84 11.18
CA LEU A 136 -5.36 -2.91 10.47
C LEU A 136 -6.08 -2.24 9.30
N TYR A 137 -6.64 -3.04 8.39
CA TYR A 137 -7.40 -2.58 7.24
C TYR A 137 -8.23 -3.74 6.66
N SER A 138 -9.08 -3.41 5.69
CA SER A 138 -9.85 -4.40 4.95
C SER A 138 -9.74 -4.19 3.45
N ILE A 139 -9.90 -5.28 2.72
CA ILE A 139 -9.94 -5.33 1.25
C ILE A 139 -11.33 -5.78 0.87
N LYS A 140 -11.98 -5.07 -0.05
CA LYS A 140 -13.30 -5.48 -0.56
C LYS A 140 -13.19 -6.74 -1.40
N ALA A 141 -14.16 -7.63 -1.28
CA ALA A 141 -14.19 -8.89 -2.03
C ALA A 141 -14.36 -8.70 -3.55
N ASP A 142 -14.77 -7.53 -4.02
CA ASP A 142 -14.87 -7.15 -5.42
C ASP A 142 -13.67 -6.33 -5.93
N ASN A 143 -12.62 -6.20 -5.12
CA ASN A 143 -11.39 -5.54 -5.52
C ASN A 143 -10.48 -6.51 -6.29
N ASN A 144 -9.92 -6.05 -7.40
CA ASN A 144 -9.04 -6.85 -8.25
C ASN A 144 -7.77 -7.37 -7.55
N ARG A 145 -7.40 -6.81 -6.41
CA ARG A 145 -6.26 -7.26 -5.59
C ARG A 145 -6.40 -8.70 -5.11
N VAL A 146 -7.65 -9.20 -4.99
CA VAL A 146 -7.94 -10.52 -4.41
C VAL A 146 -8.48 -11.53 -5.43
N PHE A 147 -8.48 -11.22 -6.73
CA PHE A 147 -9.01 -12.14 -7.75
C PHE A 147 -8.09 -13.32 -8.05
N HIS A 148 -6.83 -13.24 -7.64
CA HIS A 148 -5.85 -14.30 -7.77
C HIS A 148 -5.10 -14.48 -6.45
N HIS A 149 -3.81 -14.15 -6.44
CA HIS A 149 -3.00 -14.22 -5.23
C HIS A 149 -2.67 -12.81 -4.74
N TYR A 150 -2.78 -12.64 -3.46
CA TYR A 150 -2.51 -11.39 -2.77
C TYR A 150 -1.48 -11.61 -1.67
N SER A 151 -0.63 -10.63 -1.43
CA SER A 151 0.32 -10.61 -0.33
C SER A 151 0.33 -9.26 0.35
N THR A 152 0.45 -9.25 1.67
CA THR A 152 0.73 -8.03 2.43
C THR A 152 1.99 -8.18 3.26
N LEU A 153 2.82 -7.13 3.25
CA LEU A 153 3.97 -6.97 4.14
C LEU A 153 3.63 -5.94 5.20
N VAL A 154 3.23 -6.39 6.38
CA VAL A 154 3.01 -5.54 7.54
C VAL A 154 4.36 -5.23 8.20
N LYS A 155 4.61 -3.94 8.42
CA LYS A 155 5.80 -3.42 9.09
C LYS A 155 5.37 -2.79 10.42
N GLN A 156 6.05 -3.16 11.48
CA GLN A 156 5.80 -2.64 12.84
C GLN A 156 7.05 -2.03 13.39
N ARG A 157 6.92 -0.90 14.08
CA ARG A 157 7.98 -0.32 14.91
C ARG A 157 7.42 0.23 16.21
N LYS A 158 8.19 0.08 17.28
CA LYS A 158 7.93 0.73 18.56
C LYS A 158 8.26 2.21 18.43
N ILE A 159 7.38 3.07 18.96
CA ILE A 159 7.51 4.52 18.88
C ILE A 159 7.43 5.15 20.27
N SER A 160 7.97 6.35 20.42
CA SER A 160 7.87 7.10 21.67
C SER A 160 6.42 7.55 21.93
N ARG A 161 6.12 7.90 23.16
CA ARG A 161 4.81 8.45 23.52
C ARG A 161 4.51 9.74 22.78
N GLY A 162 5.50 10.64 22.66
CA GLY A 162 5.32 11.90 21.92
C GLY A 162 5.11 11.68 20.43
N GLU A 163 5.79 10.70 19.82
CA GLU A 163 5.56 10.32 18.42
C GLU A 163 4.14 9.75 18.21
N TYR A 164 3.66 8.95 19.17
CA TYR A 164 2.29 8.43 19.15
C TYR A 164 1.26 9.56 19.22
N GLU A 165 1.44 10.53 20.11
CA GLU A 165 0.56 11.70 20.25
C GLU A 165 0.56 12.56 18.99
N TYR A 166 1.72 12.78 18.36
CA TYR A 166 1.82 13.44 17.06
C TYR A 166 0.97 12.74 15.99
N TYR A 167 1.07 11.44 15.87
CA TYR A 167 0.27 10.69 14.88
C TYR A 167 -1.22 10.69 15.21
N GLN A 168 -1.60 10.63 16.47
CA GLN A 168 -3.00 10.72 16.87
C GLN A 168 -3.63 12.06 16.48
N GLU A 169 -2.94 13.17 16.76
CA GLU A 169 -3.42 14.49 16.34
C GLU A 169 -3.49 14.61 14.81
N LYS A 170 -2.50 14.07 14.10
CA LYS A 170 -2.51 14.04 12.63
C LYS A 170 -3.69 13.24 12.07
N ILE A 171 -4.08 12.14 12.69
CA ILE A 171 -5.28 11.36 12.31
C ILE A 171 -6.54 12.20 12.51
N LYS A 172 -6.70 12.82 13.68
CA LYS A 172 -7.86 13.69 13.98
C LYS A 172 -8.00 14.83 12.97
N ILE A 173 -6.92 15.54 12.69
CA ILE A 173 -6.94 16.63 11.70
C ILE A 173 -7.39 16.13 10.33
N ASN A 174 -6.90 14.97 9.87
CA ASN A 174 -7.28 14.41 8.59
C ASN A 174 -8.76 13.96 8.55
N GLU A 175 -9.30 13.44 9.65
CA GLU A 175 -10.71 13.06 9.76
C GLU A 175 -11.63 14.29 9.81
N GLU A 176 -11.23 15.32 10.51
CA GLU A 176 -11.98 16.58 10.65
C GLU A 176 -11.99 17.40 9.36
N MET A 177 -10.93 17.36 8.54
CA MET A 177 -10.89 18.06 7.24
C MET A 177 -11.92 17.51 6.24
N GLY A 178 -12.50 16.33 6.47
CA GLY A 178 -13.64 15.77 5.72
C GLY A 178 -15.02 16.32 6.17
N GLY A 179 -15.10 17.10 7.24
CA GLY A 179 -16.33 17.67 7.79
C GLY A 179 -16.64 19.11 7.39
N LEU A 180 -17.92 19.49 7.46
CA LEU A 180 -18.42 20.84 7.14
C LEU A 180 -17.98 21.94 8.14
N PHE A 181 -17.48 21.56 9.30
CA PHE A 181 -16.92 22.44 10.31
C PHE A 181 -15.43 22.14 10.45
N ILE A 182 -14.57 23.06 10.04
CA ILE A 182 -13.13 23.00 10.29
C ILE A 182 -12.92 23.57 11.71
N PRO A 183 -12.67 22.74 12.74
CA PRO A 183 -12.20 23.26 14.02
C PRO A 183 -10.86 23.94 13.78
N GLN A 184 -10.54 24.92 14.61
CA GLN A 184 -9.23 25.56 14.57
C GLN A 184 -8.18 24.44 14.74
N PRO A 185 -7.23 24.23 13.80
CA PRO A 185 -6.28 23.15 13.89
C PRO A 185 -5.50 23.28 15.20
N SER A 186 -5.57 22.26 16.05
CA SER A 186 -4.65 22.12 17.18
C SER A 186 -3.23 22.09 16.64
N GLU A 187 -2.31 22.78 17.29
CA GLU A 187 -0.90 22.71 16.91
C GLU A 187 -0.44 21.27 17.05
N LEU A 188 0.09 20.70 15.95
CA LEU A 188 0.66 19.36 15.97
C LEU A 188 1.86 19.36 16.94
N PRO A 189 1.92 18.44 17.92
CA PRO A 189 3.08 18.31 18.79
C PRO A 189 4.33 18.06 17.93
N THR A 190 5.42 18.72 18.26
CA THR A 190 6.69 18.58 17.56
C THR A 190 7.82 18.46 18.57
N ASN A 191 8.86 17.68 18.23
CA ASN A 191 10.10 17.68 18.98
C ASN A 191 11.25 18.33 18.19
N ILE A 192 10.92 19.19 17.21
CA ILE A 192 11.89 19.88 16.36
C ILE A 192 11.74 21.38 16.61
N ILE A 193 12.87 22.05 16.83
CA ILE A 193 12.94 23.51 17.00
C ILE A 193 13.79 24.14 15.90
N CYS A 194 13.41 25.37 15.48
CA CYS A 194 14.26 26.21 14.68
C CYS A 194 15.11 27.08 15.61
N ASN A 195 16.43 26.90 15.57
CA ASN A 195 17.33 27.49 16.57
C ASN A 195 17.59 28.99 16.39
N ASN A 196 17.46 29.51 15.17
CA ASN A 196 17.91 30.85 14.83
C ASN A 196 16.83 31.82 14.30
N SER A 197 15.69 31.33 13.83
CA SER A 197 14.63 32.20 13.29
C SER A 197 13.27 32.10 13.98
N GLY A 198 13.11 31.15 14.92
CA GLY A 198 11.85 30.95 15.64
C GLY A 198 10.69 30.51 14.74
N LYS A 199 10.97 29.99 13.54
CA LYS A 199 9.95 29.46 12.62
C LYS A 199 9.27 28.24 13.21
N ASN A 200 7.96 28.16 13.06
CA ASN A 200 7.20 26.97 13.45
C ASN A 200 7.59 25.78 12.58
N VAL A 201 7.76 24.64 13.22
CA VAL A 201 8.14 23.37 12.55
C VAL A 201 7.02 22.36 12.73
N VAL A 202 6.64 21.69 11.65
CA VAL A 202 5.69 20.58 11.67
C VAL A 202 6.45 19.29 11.40
N GLY A 203 6.30 18.33 12.29
CA GLY A 203 6.95 17.03 12.18
C GLY A 203 7.39 16.47 13.51
N TYR A 204 7.75 15.21 13.52
CA TYR A 204 8.27 14.50 14.69
C TYR A 204 9.42 13.57 14.29
N VAL A 205 10.52 13.62 15.01
CA VAL A 205 11.67 12.73 14.79
C VAL A 205 11.62 11.61 15.82
N GLY A 206 11.40 10.39 15.35
CA GLY A 206 11.47 9.17 16.15
C GLY A 206 12.72 8.36 15.81
N VAL A 207 13.23 7.58 16.77
CA VAL A 207 14.38 6.71 16.58
C VAL A 207 14.00 5.29 16.98
N SER A 208 14.15 4.33 16.04
CA SER A 208 13.86 2.91 16.27
C SER A 208 15.08 2.07 15.92
N MET A 209 15.37 1.04 16.73
CA MET A 209 16.46 0.08 16.50
C MET A 209 16.20 -0.76 15.25
N ASN A 210 14.97 -1.21 15.12
CA ASN A 210 14.54 -2.13 14.09
C ASN A 210 13.08 -1.91 13.68
N VAL A 211 12.76 -2.44 12.53
CA VAL A 211 11.38 -2.58 12.03
C VAL A 211 11.11 -4.06 11.87
N ALA A 212 10.15 -4.58 12.62
CA ALA A 212 9.65 -5.94 12.45
C ALA A 212 8.81 -6.03 11.18
N LYS A 213 8.97 -7.11 10.43
CA LYS A 213 8.33 -7.31 9.11
C LYS A 213 7.65 -8.66 9.07
N TYR A 214 6.37 -8.68 8.69
CA TYR A 214 5.53 -9.86 8.62
C TYR A 214 4.86 -9.90 7.27
N ARG A 215 5.12 -10.94 6.48
CA ARG A 215 4.48 -11.14 5.18
C ARG A 215 3.55 -12.33 5.25
N ILE A 216 2.33 -12.14 4.79
CA ILE A 216 1.37 -13.21 4.56
C ILE A 216 0.95 -13.22 3.09
N PHE A 217 0.42 -14.36 2.67
CA PHE A 217 -0.18 -14.57 1.36
C PHE A 217 -1.62 -15.03 1.55
N ILE A 218 -2.47 -14.64 0.62
CA ILE A 218 -3.89 -15.04 0.56
C ILE A 218 -4.12 -15.55 -0.85
N SER A 219 -4.56 -16.81 -0.96
CA SER A 219 -5.00 -17.36 -2.22
C SER A 219 -6.47 -17.00 -2.48
N ALA A 220 -6.84 -16.80 -3.74
CA ALA A 220 -8.22 -16.65 -4.12
C ALA A 220 -9.08 -17.88 -3.77
N ASP A 221 -8.46 -19.07 -3.65
CA ASP A 221 -9.12 -20.30 -3.27
C ASP A 221 -9.50 -20.34 -1.77
N ASP A 222 -8.87 -19.51 -0.94
CA ASP A 222 -9.11 -19.44 0.50
C ASP A 222 -10.19 -18.43 0.91
N ILE A 223 -10.71 -17.67 -0.06
CA ILE A 223 -11.66 -16.57 0.17
C ILE A 223 -12.83 -16.61 -0.80
N TYR A 224 -13.88 -15.88 -0.49
CA TYR A 224 -15.01 -15.67 -1.38
C TYR A 224 -14.92 -14.28 -2.01
N TYR A 225 -14.51 -14.21 -3.26
CA TYR A 225 -14.50 -12.97 -4.03
C TYR A 225 -15.58 -12.97 -5.11
N ARG A 226 -15.85 -11.81 -5.68
CA ARG A 226 -16.76 -11.66 -6.83
C ARG A 226 -16.20 -10.62 -7.78
N PHE A 227 -16.37 -10.85 -9.06
CA PHE A 227 -16.07 -9.83 -10.04
C PHE A 227 -17.14 -8.73 -9.96
N PRO A 228 -16.75 -7.44 -10.08
CA PRO A 228 -17.71 -6.36 -10.18
C PRO A 228 -18.55 -6.48 -11.47
N ASP A 229 -19.75 -5.91 -11.44
CA ASP A 229 -20.62 -5.89 -12.62
C ASP A 229 -19.90 -5.20 -13.78
N GLY A 230 -19.98 -5.83 -14.97
CA GLY A 230 -19.28 -5.35 -16.15
C GLY A 230 -17.78 -5.64 -16.20
N TYR A 231 -17.25 -6.45 -15.28
CA TYR A 231 -15.85 -6.88 -15.34
C TYR A 231 -15.55 -7.59 -16.67
N CYS A 232 -14.60 -7.04 -17.44
CA CYS A 232 -14.26 -7.52 -18.77
C CYS A 232 -15.47 -7.63 -19.74
N GLN A 233 -16.42 -6.70 -19.60
CA GLN A 233 -17.59 -6.66 -20.50
C GLN A 233 -17.15 -6.48 -21.94
N GLU A 234 -17.76 -7.28 -22.82
CA GLU A 234 -17.49 -7.27 -24.24
C GLU A 234 -18.36 -6.24 -24.98
N PHE A 235 -17.73 -5.56 -25.93
CA PHE A 235 -18.39 -4.67 -26.87
C PHE A 235 -18.07 -5.09 -28.30
N ARG A 236 -19.03 -5.00 -29.21
CA ARG A 236 -18.77 -5.19 -30.63
C ARG A 236 -18.17 -3.90 -31.19
N GLY A 237 -16.93 -3.96 -31.69
CA GLY A 237 -16.32 -2.88 -32.46
C GLY A 237 -16.53 -3.06 -33.97
N TRP A 238 -16.88 -1.98 -34.62
CA TRP A 238 -16.94 -1.88 -36.06
C TRP A 238 -15.72 -1.11 -36.58
N ALA A 239 -15.27 -1.34 -37.80
CA ALA A 239 -14.02 -0.79 -38.31
C ALA A 239 -13.91 0.74 -38.19
N ASP A 240 -15.00 1.45 -38.32
CA ASP A 240 -15.08 2.91 -38.15
C ASP A 240 -15.02 3.41 -36.71
N SER A 241 -15.06 2.49 -35.72
CA SER A 241 -15.00 2.81 -34.28
C SER A 241 -13.73 2.33 -33.60
N TYR A 242 -12.77 1.70 -34.29
CA TYR A 242 -11.61 1.08 -33.67
C TYR A 242 -10.69 2.09 -32.99
N MET A 243 -10.46 3.24 -33.62
CA MET A 243 -9.66 4.31 -33.04
C MET A 243 -10.30 4.84 -31.75
N ASP A 244 -11.61 5.07 -31.73
CA ASP A 244 -12.33 5.56 -30.55
C ASP A 244 -12.26 4.57 -29.41
N LEU A 245 -12.47 3.28 -29.67
CA LEU A 245 -12.36 2.22 -28.67
C LEU A 245 -10.94 2.13 -28.10
N TYR A 246 -9.92 2.22 -28.96
CA TYR A 246 -8.53 2.23 -28.53
C TYR A 246 -8.21 3.44 -27.62
N VAL A 247 -8.63 4.64 -28.01
CA VAL A 247 -8.43 5.86 -27.21
C VAL A 247 -9.13 5.78 -25.85
N MET A 248 -10.29 5.10 -25.78
CA MET A 248 -11.00 4.82 -24.54
C MET A 248 -10.32 3.75 -23.67
N GLY A 249 -9.21 3.14 -24.11
CA GLY A 249 -8.48 2.11 -23.38
C GLY A 249 -9.02 0.69 -23.55
N TYR A 250 -9.82 0.45 -24.60
CA TYR A 250 -10.26 -0.89 -24.97
C TYR A 250 -9.24 -1.58 -25.89
N ALA A 251 -9.24 -2.91 -25.87
CA ALA A 251 -8.40 -3.75 -26.71
C ALA A 251 -9.21 -4.90 -27.31
N ILE A 252 -8.73 -5.45 -28.43
CA ILE A 252 -9.35 -6.60 -29.09
C ILE A 252 -9.20 -7.84 -28.20
N ALA A 253 -10.32 -8.54 -27.95
CA ALA A 253 -10.33 -9.83 -27.25
C ALA A 253 -10.23 -11.01 -28.24
N TYR A 254 -11.06 -11.02 -29.28
CA TYR A 254 -11.10 -12.05 -30.29
C TYR A 254 -11.87 -11.61 -31.55
N PRO A 255 -11.67 -12.28 -32.71
CA PRO A 255 -12.42 -12.00 -33.93
C PRO A 255 -13.88 -12.49 -33.84
N LEU A 256 -14.80 -11.73 -34.44
CA LEU A 256 -16.19 -12.10 -34.66
C LEU A 256 -16.40 -12.45 -36.13
N MET A 257 -17.61 -12.90 -36.50
CA MET A 257 -17.95 -13.10 -37.93
C MET A 257 -17.79 -11.80 -38.74
N VAL A 258 -18.07 -10.66 -38.08
CA VAL A 258 -17.85 -9.31 -38.65
C VAL A 258 -17.28 -8.44 -37.53
N GLY A 259 -16.05 -7.91 -37.74
CA GLY A 259 -15.35 -7.09 -36.75
C GLY A 259 -14.74 -7.89 -35.62
N TYR A 260 -14.57 -7.24 -34.48
CA TYR A 260 -13.91 -7.81 -33.30
C TYR A 260 -14.70 -7.53 -32.04
N ALA A 261 -14.58 -8.45 -31.07
CA ALA A 261 -14.95 -8.18 -29.68
C ALA A 261 -13.87 -7.34 -29.01
N TRP A 262 -14.29 -6.29 -28.33
CA TRP A 262 -13.43 -5.38 -27.57
C TRP A 262 -13.78 -5.44 -26.10
N VAL A 263 -12.76 -5.35 -25.27
CA VAL A 263 -12.86 -5.37 -23.81
C VAL A 263 -11.93 -4.29 -23.24
N SER A 264 -12.07 -3.97 -21.94
CA SER A 264 -11.07 -3.14 -21.26
C SER A 264 -9.65 -3.70 -21.49
N GLY A 265 -8.68 -2.87 -21.77
CA GLY A 265 -7.31 -3.27 -22.11
C GLY A 265 -6.67 -4.19 -21.06
N GLY A 266 -6.93 -3.96 -19.76
CA GLY A 266 -6.47 -4.80 -18.68
C GLY A 266 -6.98 -6.24 -18.71
N CYS A 267 -8.04 -6.51 -19.48
CA CYS A 267 -8.57 -7.86 -19.67
C CYS A 267 -7.79 -8.68 -20.73
N THR A 268 -6.89 -8.05 -21.46
CA THR A 268 -6.05 -8.67 -22.51
C THR A 268 -4.56 -8.53 -22.25
N ASP A 269 -4.16 -7.50 -21.52
CA ASP A 269 -2.77 -7.17 -21.25
C ASP A 269 -2.69 -6.50 -19.86
N VAL A 270 -2.05 -7.18 -18.93
CA VAL A 270 -1.96 -6.73 -17.54
C VAL A 270 -1.19 -5.42 -17.36
N ARG A 271 -0.41 -4.99 -18.35
CA ARG A 271 0.30 -3.70 -18.32
C ARG A 271 -0.66 -2.51 -18.29
N TYR A 272 -1.86 -2.63 -18.84
CA TYR A 272 -2.93 -1.62 -18.70
C TYR A 272 -3.42 -1.44 -17.26
N LEU A 273 -3.15 -2.42 -16.39
CA LEU A 273 -3.42 -2.34 -14.94
C LEU A 273 -2.24 -1.77 -14.16
N GLY A 274 -1.18 -1.35 -14.84
CA GLY A 274 0.07 -0.90 -14.20
C GLY A 274 0.93 -2.03 -13.65
N ALA A 275 0.70 -3.28 -14.06
CA ALA A 275 1.43 -4.43 -13.57
C ALA A 275 2.84 -4.53 -14.17
N SER A 276 3.80 -4.96 -13.35
CA SER A 276 5.09 -5.46 -13.79
C SER A 276 4.95 -6.89 -14.31
N LEU A 277 5.66 -7.21 -15.39
CA LEU A 277 5.77 -8.58 -15.87
C LEU A 277 6.83 -9.38 -15.10
N GLU A 278 7.65 -8.72 -14.32
CA GLU A 278 8.67 -9.34 -13.50
C GLU A 278 8.06 -9.80 -12.17
N LYS A 279 8.17 -11.12 -11.91
CA LYS A 279 7.72 -11.74 -10.67
C LYS A 279 8.59 -11.25 -9.50
N PRO A 280 7.99 -10.74 -8.41
CA PRO A 280 8.76 -10.36 -7.22
C PRO A 280 9.53 -11.56 -6.65
N SER A 281 10.77 -11.34 -6.23
CA SER A 281 11.66 -12.41 -5.73
C SER A 281 11.14 -13.14 -4.49
N PHE A 282 10.29 -12.49 -3.70
CA PHE A 282 9.66 -13.08 -2.52
C PHE A 282 8.36 -13.86 -2.85
N TRP A 283 7.87 -13.80 -4.10
CA TRP A 283 6.64 -14.47 -4.51
C TRP A 283 6.89 -15.96 -4.68
N PRO A 284 6.11 -16.83 -4.05
CA PRO A 284 6.31 -18.28 -4.16
C PRO A 284 6.12 -18.78 -5.60
N ASP A 285 6.78 -19.87 -5.96
CA ASP A 285 6.68 -20.46 -7.30
C ASP A 285 5.31 -21.10 -7.53
N GLU A 286 4.79 -21.73 -6.49
CA GLU A 286 3.45 -22.30 -6.46
C GLU A 286 2.75 -21.82 -5.17
N MET A 287 1.58 -21.26 -5.31
CA MET A 287 0.66 -21.04 -4.20
C MET A 287 -0.45 -22.10 -4.37
N ASN A 288 -0.42 -23.09 -3.48
CA ASN A 288 -1.46 -24.10 -3.38
C ASN A 288 -2.66 -23.53 -2.62
#